data_b7797bcf6ca50a86b2a53a9581478e7b
#
_entry.id   b7797bcf6ca50a86b2a53a9581478e7b
#
_cell.length_a   1.000
_cell.length_b   1.000
_cell.length_c   1.000
_cell.angle_alpha   90.00
_cell.angle_beta   90.00
_cell.angle_gamma   90.00
#
_symmetry.space_group_name_H-M   'P 1'
#
loop_
_entity.id
_entity.type
_entity.pdbx_description
1 polymer ?
#
loop_
_entity_poly.entity_id
_entity_poly.type
_entity_poly.pdbx_seq_one_letter_code
_entity_poly.pdbx_strand_id
1 'polypeptide(L)'
;KCIKVEEYALEGQKKDVWHFSEYKSNPRKRIREGLHTSFYANGKDSLTEVYRDNRLEGQTMVYYPDGAIHLARSYSDGKLDGTLLQYYPDGKLRREEHYSENQCTGGKMFDEHGTEMEHQPYFVFPSFPGGIENLMKLVANVTKYPEDAWKQKAEGRVILRFVVDEEGKMTHPKILQSVRYDIDKEAIRAFEAIADVYRWSPGYQDGEAKRVKFTIPLYFRIPK
;
A
#
# COMPACT_ATOMS: atom_id res chain seq x y z
N LYS A 1 25.60 12.00 -6.51
CA LYS A 1 26.18 10.81 -7.17
C LYS A 1 25.15 9.69 -7.08
N CYS A 2 24.67 9.22 -8.22
CA CYS A 2 23.68 8.14 -8.28
C CYS A 2 24.40 6.79 -8.19
N ILE A 3 23.93 5.89 -7.36
CA ILE A 3 24.48 4.54 -7.16
C ILE A 3 23.54 3.55 -7.85
N LYS A 4 24.05 2.88 -8.89
CA LYS A 4 23.32 1.82 -9.60
C LYS A 4 23.59 0.48 -8.93
N VAL A 5 22.52 -0.29 -8.67
CA VAL A 5 22.58 -1.66 -8.11
C VAL A 5 21.83 -2.59 -9.05
N GLU A 6 22.48 -3.65 -9.48
CA GLU A 6 21.87 -4.68 -10.32
C GLU A 6 21.68 -5.95 -9.49
N GLU A 7 20.47 -6.50 -9.55
CA GLU A 7 20.11 -7.75 -8.89
C GLU A 7 19.88 -8.83 -9.95
N TYR A 8 20.37 -10.04 -9.67
CA TYR A 8 20.30 -11.17 -10.57
C TYR A 8 19.58 -12.34 -9.90
N ALA A 9 18.88 -13.14 -10.69
CA ALA A 9 18.36 -14.44 -10.26
C ALA A 9 19.51 -15.43 -10.07
N LEU A 10 19.24 -16.55 -9.37
CA LEU A 10 20.24 -17.61 -9.14
C LEU A 10 20.82 -18.19 -10.43
N GLU A 11 20.06 -18.15 -11.52
CA GLU A 11 20.45 -18.62 -12.85
C GLU A 11 21.20 -17.56 -13.68
N GLY A 12 21.52 -16.40 -13.08
CA GLY A 12 22.31 -15.32 -13.69
C GLY A 12 21.54 -14.34 -14.55
N GLN A 13 20.20 -14.48 -14.69
CA GLN A 13 19.39 -13.50 -15.42
C GLN A 13 19.22 -12.23 -14.58
N LYS A 14 19.29 -11.08 -15.23
CA LYS A 14 19.04 -9.78 -14.60
C LYS A 14 17.58 -9.72 -14.15
N LYS A 15 17.38 -9.40 -12.87
CA LYS A 15 16.06 -9.32 -12.24
C LYS A 15 15.62 -7.89 -12.03
N ASP A 16 16.48 -7.07 -11.43
CA ASP A 16 16.17 -5.68 -11.10
C ASP A 16 17.39 -4.77 -11.30
N VAL A 17 17.13 -3.52 -11.67
CA VAL A 17 18.09 -2.43 -11.67
C VAL A 17 17.54 -1.27 -10.85
N TRP A 18 18.21 -0.97 -9.76
CA TRP A 18 17.87 0.10 -8.83
C TRP A 18 18.83 1.26 -8.92
N HIS A 19 18.34 2.47 -8.66
CA HIS A 19 19.16 3.64 -8.46
C HIS A 19 18.92 4.24 -7.06
N PHE A 20 20.00 4.68 -6.41
CA PHE A 20 19.99 5.22 -5.05
C PHE A 20 20.84 6.49 -4.99
N SER A 21 20.38 7.49 -4.20
CA SER A 21 21.24 8.58 -3.74
C SER A 21 22.10 8.16 -2.55
N GLU A 22 21.57 7.28 -1.68
CA GLU A 22 22.29 6.64 -0.57
C GLU A 22 22.06 5.14 -0.56
N TYR A 23 23.16 4.35 -0.53
CA TYR A 23 23.11 2.90 -0.42
C TYR A 23 23.92 2.43 0.79
N LYS A 24 23.23 2.06 1.86
CA LYS A 24 23.83 1.58 3.13
C LYS A 24 23.54 0.10 3.33
N SER A 25 24.36 -0.58 4.14
CA SER A 25 24.20 -2.00 4.49
C SER A 25 22.82 -2.27 5.10
N ASN A 26 22.32 -1.37 5.95
CA ASN A 26 20.95 -1.44 6.46
C ASN A 26 19.97 -0.99 5.38
N PRO A 27 19.09 -1.88 4.84
CA PRO A 27 18.14 -1.54 3.77
C PRO A 27 17.19 -0.40 4.12
N ARG A 28 16.85 -0.22 5.42
CA ARG A 28 15.97 0.86 5.88
C ARG A 28 16.59 2.26 5.78
N LYS A 29 17.90 2.33 5.57
CA LYS A 29 18.65 3.58 5.42
C LYS A 29 19.06 3.85 3.96
N ARG A 30 18.54 3.08 3.01
CA ARG A 30 18.76 3.30 1.58
C ARG A 30 17.75 4.31 1.07
N ILE A 31 18.19 5.23 0.22
CA ILE A 31 17.35 6.25 -0.40
C ILE A 31 17.28 5.95 -1.90
N ARG A 32 16.12 5.48 -2.36
CA ARG A 32 15.85 5.24 -3.78
C ARG A 32 15.71 6.58 -4.48
N GLU A 33 16.43 6.73 -5.59
CA GLU A 33 16.47 7.95 -6.38
C GLU A 33 16.72 7.63 -7.84
N GLY A 34 15.78 7.98 -8.73
CA GLY A 34 15.87 7.70 -10.15
C GLY A 34 15.14 6.44 -10.59
N LEU A 35 15.51 5.91 -11.75
CA LEU A 35 14.81 4.80 -12.41
C LEU A 35 15.05 3.46 -11.69
N HIS A 36 13.97 2.72 -11.47
CA HIS A 36 13.97 1.28 -11.18
C HIS A 36 13.41 0.54 -12.39
N THR A 37 14.05 -0.56 -12.77
CA THR A 37 13.59 -1.44 -13.84
C THR A 37 13.61 -2.89 -13.34
N SER A 38 12.49 -3.59 -13.45
CA SER A 38 12.41 -5.05 -13.28
C SER A 38 12.31 -5.72 -14.65
N PHE A 39 12.79 -6.95 -14.73
CA PHE A 39 12.85 -7.70 -15.99
C PHE A 39 12.11 -9.01 -15.91
N TYR A 40 11.53 -9.42 -17.02
CA TYR A 40 11.09 -10.80 -17.25
C TYR A 40 12.28 -11.75 -17.44
N ALA A 41 12.02 -13.05 -17.33
CA ALA A 41 13.03 -14.08 -17.58
C ALA A 41 13.59 -14.03 -19.02
N ASN A 42 12.83 -13.49 -19.99
CA ASN A 42 13.27 -13.29 -21.37
C ASN A 42 14.14 -12.03 -21.56
N GLY A 43 14.45 -11.30 -20.48
CA GLY A 43 15.28 -10.10 -20.47
C GLY A 43 14.58 -8.81 -20.88
N LYS A 44 13.29 -8.84 -21.24
CA LYS A 44 12.50 -7.64 -21.49
C LYS A 44 12.05 -6.99 -20.19
N ASP A 45 11.83 -5.69 -20.24
CA ASP A 45 11.29 -4.94 -19.10
C ASP A 45 9.91 -5.48 -18.70
N SER A 46 9.70 -5.71 -17.41
CA SER A 46 8.40 -6.06 -16.84
C SER A 46 7.76 -4.88 -16.11
N LEU A 47 8.61 -3.98 -15.56
CA LEU A 47 8.20 -2.80 -14.81
C LEU A 47 9.26 -1.72 -14.95
N THR A 48 8.82 -0.47 -15.10
CA THR A 48 9.66 0.71 -14.91
C THR A 48 8.99 1.69 -13.96
N GLU A 49 9.74 2.22 -13.01
CA GLU A 49 9.30 3.16 -11.99
C GLU A 49 10.35 4.24 -11.77
N VAL A 50 9.93 5.44 -11.43
CA VAL A 50 10.85 6.51 -11.04
C VAL A 50 10.64 6.82 -9.56
N TYR A 51 11.74 6.94 -8.82
CA TYR A 51 11.74 7.30 -7.41
C TYR A 51 12.44 8.63 -7.16
N ARG A 52 11.88 9.43 -6.23
CA ARG A 52 12.48 10.58 -5.62
C ARG A 52 12.34 10.45 -4.10
N ASP A 53 13.46 10.43 -3.37
CA ASP A 53 13.47 10.29 -1.90
C ASP A 53 12.59 9.11 -1.38
N ASN A 54 12.73 7.92 -1.98
CA ASN A 54 11.92 6.72 -1.68
C ASN A 54 10.44 6.79 -2.07
N ARG A 55 9.97 7.83 -2.75
CA ARG A 55 8.60 7.98 -3.22
C ARG A 55 8.53 7.81 -4.73
N LEU A 56 7.45 7.21 -5.20
CA LEU A 56 7.18 7.14 -6.64
C LEU A 56 6.91 8.56 -7.16
N GLU A 57 7.52 8.87 -8.32
CA GLU A 57 7.40 10.16 -8.98
C GLU A 57 7.34 9.97 -10.49
N GLY A 58 6.40 10.67 -11.17
CA GLY A 58 6.22 10.55 -12.61
C GLY A 58 5.54 9.26 -13.03
N GLN A 59 5.90 8.73 -14.20
CA GLN A 59 5.23 7.56 -14.77
C GLN A 59 5.82 6.24 -14.30
N THR A 60 4.94 5.30 -13.99
CA THR A 60 5.22 3.88 -13.79
C THR A 60 4.60 3.10 -14.94
N MET A 61 5.34 2.18 -15.54
CA MET A 61 4.87 1.33 -16.62
C MET A 61 5.04 -0.15 -16.27
N VAL A 62 4.01 -0.93 -16.49
CA VAL A 62 4.04 -2.39 -16.46
C VAL A 62 3.89 -2.89 -17.89
N TYR A 63 4.67 -3.89 -18.25
CA TYR A 63 4.69 -4.41 -19.60
C TYR A 63 4.19 -5.86 -19.64
N TYR A 64 3.69 -6.27 -20.78
CA TYR A 64 3.52 -7.69 -21.11
C TYR A 64 4.86 -8.36 -21.44
N PRO A 65 4.97 -9.70 -21.40
CA PRO A 65 6.22 -10.40 -21.73
C PRO A 65 6.74 -10.17 -23.14
N ASP A 66 5.91 -9.73 -24.07
CA ASP A 66 6.29 -9.34 -25.44
C ASP A 66 6.87 -7.92 -25.52
N GLY A 67 6.73 -7.13 -24.43
CA GLY A 67 7.19 -5.75 -24.31
C GLY A 67 6.12 -4.69 -24.60
N ALA A 68 4.88 -5.09 -24.95
CA ALA A 68 3.78 -4.16 -25.09
C ALA A 68 3.39 -3.58 -23.70
N ILE A 69 2.92 -2.34 -23.66
CA ILE A 69 2.46 -1.72 -22.42
C ILE A 69 1.17 -2.40 -21.96
N HIS A 70 1.17 -2.89 -20.72
CA HIS A 70 -0.03 -3.39 -20.06
C HIS A 70 -0.71 -2.27 -19.23
N LEU A 71 0.07 -1.52 -18.45
CA LEU A 71 -0.46 -0.52 -17.52
C LEU A 71 0.51 0.65 -17.40
N ALA A 72 0.01 1.87 -17.55
CA ALA A 72 0.73 3.11 -17.28
C ALA A 72 0.01 3.88 -16.18
N ARG A 73 0.77 4.43 -15.22
CA ARG A 73 0.23 5.17 -14.06
C ARG A 73 1.10 6.38 -13.79
N SER A 74 0.47 7.49 -13.38
CA SER A 74 1.17 8.71 -12.98
C SER A 74 1.17 8.86 -11.47
N TYR A 75 2.34 9.21 -10.90
CA TYR A 75 2.52 9.42 -9.48
C TYR A 75 3.12 10.79 -9.20
N SER A 76 2.69 11.40 -8.09
CA SER A 76 3.30 12.58 -7.50
C SER A 76 3.46 12.35 -6.00
N ASP A 77 4.67 12.54 -5.48
CA ASP A 77 5.01 12.37 -4.06
C ASP A 77 4.55 11.02 -3.45
N GLY A 78 4.63 9.93 -4.23
CA GLY A 78 4.22 8.58 -3.84
C GLY A 78 2.73 8.30 -3.91
N LYS A 79 1.92 9.25 -4.34
CA LYS A 79 0.49 9.11 -4.54
C LYS A 79 0.16 8.95 -6.02
N LEU A 80 -0.82 8.11 -6.32
CA LEU A 80 -1.38 8.03 -7.66
C LEU A 80 -2.10 9.35 -7.96
N ASP A 81 -1.56 10.11 -8.89
CA ASP A 81 -2.02 11.45 -9.26
C ASP A 81 -1.81 11.65 -10.77
N GLY A 82 -2.87 11.96 -11.50
CA GLY A 82 -2.90 12.00 -12.96
C GLY A 82 -3.60 10.80 -13.58
N THR A 83 -3.10 10.30 -14.70
CA THR A 83 -3.76 9.26 -15.51
C THR A 83 -3.31 7.85 -15.15
N LEU A 84 -4.26 6.90 -15.22
CA LEU A 84 -4.03 5.46 -15.29
C LEU A 84 -4.60 4.96 -16.62
N LEU A 85 -3.75 4.31 -17.42
CA LEU A 85 -4.11 3.69 -18.70
C LEU A 85 -3.80 2.19 -18.62
N GLN A 86 -4.76 1.36 -18.99
CA GLN A 86 -4.58 -0.09 -19.08
C GLN A 86 -4.92 -0.55 -20.49
N TYR A 87 -4.12 -1.46 -21.01
CA TYR A 87 -4.26 -1.97 -22.37
C TYR A 87 -4.47 -3.49 -22.37
N TYR A 88 -5.16 -3.98 -23.37
CA TYR A 88 -5.19 -5.39 -23.73
C TYR A 88 -3.87 -5.82 -24.38
N PRO A 89 -3.58 -7.14 -24.46
CA PRO A 89 -2.35 -7.62 -25.13
C PRO A 89 -2.22 -7.21 -26.61
N ASP A 90 -3.35 -6.94 -27.28
CA ASP A 90 -3.38 -6.45 -28.66
C ASP A 90 -3.15 -4.93 -28.79
N GLY A 91 -2.89 -4.26 -27.64
CA GLY A 91 -2.63 -2.82 -27.57
C GLY A 91 -3.87 -1.93 -27.54
N LYS A 92 -5.09 -2.48 -27.61
CA LYS A 92 -6.31 -1.70 -27.46
C LYS A 92 -6.49 -1.19 -26.03
N LEU A 93 -7.01 0.03 -25.88
CA LEU A 93 -7.30 0.61 -24.58
C LEU A 93 -8.42 -0.18 -23.89
N ARG A 94 -8.13 -0.65 -22.67
CA ARG A 94 -9.10 -1.33 -21.79
C ARG A 94 -9.68 -0.37 -20.76
N ARG A 95 -8.84 0.57 -20.26
CA ARG A 95 -9.22 1.49 -19.20
C ARG A 95 -8.45 2.80 -19.30
N GLU A 96 -9.15 3.89 -19.08
CA GLU A 96 -8.60 5.21 -18.84
C GLU A 96 -9.24 5.79 -17.58
N GLU A 97 -8.44 6.18 -16.62
CA GLU A 97 -8.89 6.75 -15.36
C GLU A 97 -8.08 7.97 -14.98
N HIS A 98 -8.69 8.85 -14.21
CA HIS A 98 -8.05 10.01 -13.63
C HIS A 98 -8.02 9.89 -12.11
N TYR A 99 -6.89 10.21 -11.52
CA TYR A 99 -6.67 10.15 -10.08
C TYR A 99 -6.20 11.49 -9.55
N SER A 100 -6.61 11.83 -8.34
CA SER A 100 -6.04 12.89 -7.54
C SER A 100 -5.84 12.37 -6.12
N GLU A 101 -4.60 12.47 -5.61
CA GLU A 101 -4.26 12.07 -4.24
C GLU A 101 -4.73 10.63 -3.89
N ASN A 102 -4.53 9.64 -4.79
CA ASN A 102 -5.00 8.25 -4.72
C ASN A 102 -6.51 8.04 -4.88
N GLN A 103 -7.29 9.08 -5.12
CA GLN A 103 -8.73 8.93 -5.34
C GLN A 103 -9.05 8.95 -6.83
N CYS A 104 -9.77 7.94 -7.31
CA CYS A 104 -10.30 7.94 -8.67
C CYS A 104 -11.37 9.02 -8.80
N THR A 105 -11.16 9.96 -9.71
CA THR A 105 -12.08 11.07 -9.98
C THR A 105 -13.00 10.81 -11.15
N GLY A 106 -12.77 9.73 -11.90
CA GLY A 106 -13.59 9.27 -13.01
C GLY A 106 -12.75 8.51 -14.03
N GLY A 107 -13.43 7.94 -15.01
CA GLY A 107 -12.77 7.20 -16.08
C GLY A 107 -13.74 6.45 -16.97
N LYS A 108 -13.17 5.66 -17.88
CA LYS A 108 -13.88 4.80 -18.83
C LYS A 108 -13.24 3.43 -18.88
N MET A 109 -14.05 2.43 -19.16
CA MET A 109 -13.61 1.06 -19.46
C MET A 109 -14.18 0.61 -20.79
N PHE A 110 -13.41 -0.25 -21.49
CA PHE A 110 -13.79 -0.81 -22.78
C PHE A 110 -13.56 -2.31 -22.77
N ASP A 111 -14.40 -3.06 -23.49
CA ASP A 111 -14.19 -4.47 -23.77
C ASP A 111 -13.12 -4.67 -24.88
N GLU A 112 -12.82 -5.92 -25.22
CA GLU A 112 -11.85 -6.28 -26.27
C GLU A 112 -12.27 -5.82 -27.68
N HIS A 113 -13.55 -5.48 -27.86
CA HIS A 113 -14.10 -4.94 -29.11
C HIS A 113 -14.08 -3.41 -29.14
N GLY A 114 -13.73 -2.74 -28.01
CA GLY A 114 -13.74 -1.29 -27.89
C GLY A 114 -15.10 -0.71 -27.49
N THR A 115 -16.05 -1.54 -27.06
CA THR A 115 -17.35 -1.08 -26.56
C THR A 115 -17.18 -0.57 -25.12
N GLU A 116 -17.73 0.61 -24.83
CA GLU A 116 -17.69 1.18 -23.48
C GLU A 116 -18.51 0.34 -22.50
N MET A 117 -17.90 0.02 -21.35
CA MET A 117 -18.47 -0.79 -20.28
C MET A 117 -18.75 0.09 -19.05
N GLU A 118 -19.53 -0.44 -18.10
CA GLU A 118 -19.69 0.20 -16.80
C GLU A 118 -18.33 0.37 -16.11
N HIS A 119 -18.02 1.62 -15.76
CA HIS A 119 -16.74 1.95 -15.14
C HIS A 119 -16.67 1.49 -13.69
N GLN A 120 -15.63 0.71 -13.38
CA GLN A 120 -15.23 0.34 -12.02
C GLN A 120 -13.79 0.77 -11.81
N PRO A 121 -13.47 1.55 -10.75
CA PRO A 121 -12.11 2.01 -10.50
C PRO A 121 -11.10 0.86 -10.43
N TYR A 122 -9.91 1.05 -11.00
CA TYR A 122 -8.83 0.07 -10.94
C TYR A 122 -8.41 -0.22 -9.50
N PHE A 123 -8.35 0.82 -8.66
CA PHE A 123 -8.13 0.69 -7.23
C PHE A 123 -9.36 1.13 -6.45
N VAL A 124 -9.87 0.25 -5.60
CA VAL A 124 -10.83 0.57 -4.56
C VAL A 124 -10.17 0.30 -3.22
N PHE A 125 -9.96 1.35 -2.42
CA PHE A 125 -9.35 1.19 -1.11
C PHE A 125 -10.36 0.61 -0.11
N PRO A 126 -9.89 -0.27 0.80
CA PRO A 126 -10.76 -0.76 1.87
C PRO A 126 -11.28 0.38 2.72
N SER A 127 -12.53 0.30 3.13
CA SER A 127 -13.14 1.30 4.01
C SER A 127 -13.79 0.66 5.23
N PHE A 128 -13.55 1.27 6.39
CA PHE A 128 -14.21 0.87 7.64
C PHE A 128 -15.59 1.53 7.75
N PRO A 129 -16.63 0.88 8.30
CA PRO A 129 -17.92 1.50 8.53
C PRO A 129 -17.81 2.79 9.36
N GLY A 130 -18.18 3.93 8.78
CA GLY A 130 -18.01 5.25 9.39
C GLY A 130 -16.58 5.80 9.37
N GLY A 131 -15.67 5.20 8.56
CA GLY A 131 -14.32 5.67 8.34
C GLY A 131 -13.32 5.33 9.43
N ILE A 132 -12.05 5.70 9.20
CA ILE A 132 -10.95 5.40 10.13
C ILE A 132 -11.12 6.08 11.50
N GLU A 133 -11.75 7.24 11.53
CA GLU A 133 -12.04 7.95 12.78
C GLU A 133 -12.99 7.16 13.67
N ASN A 134 -13.99 6.50 13.07
CA ASN A 134 -14.91 5.64 13.81
C ASN A 134 -14.18 4.40 14.35
N LEU A 135 -13.31 3.77 13.56
CA LEU A 135 -12.45 2.69 14.05
C LEU A 135 -11.64 3.14 15.29
N MET A 136 -11.01 4.31 15.21
CA MET A 136 -10.20 4.84 16.32
C MET A 136 -11.06 5.09 17.58
N LYS A 137 -12.27 5.61 17.43
CA LYS A 137 -13.22 5.82 18.55
C LYS A 137 -13.63 4.49 19.17
N LEU A 138 -13.98 3.48 18.34
CA LEU A 138 -14.38 2.17 18.82
C LEU A 138 -13.25 1.47 19.59
N VAL A 139 -12.03 1.49 19.05
CA VAL A 139 -10.85 0.93 19.74
C VAL A 139 -10.62 1.65 21.06
N ALA A 140 -10.67 2.99 21.09
CA ALA A 140 -10.48 3.78 22.30
C ALA A 140 -11.53 3.45 23.38
N ASN A 141 -12.80 3.25 22.98
CA ASN A 141 -13.90 2.93 23.90
C ASN A 141 -13.75 1.55 24.59
N VAL A 142 -13.11 0.57 23.94
CA VAL A 142 -12.90 -0.77 24.49
C VAL A 142 -11.52 -0.93 25.14
N THR A 143 -10.63 0.06 24.96
CA THR A 143 -9.28 0.07 25.55
C THR A 143 -9.37 0.29 27.07
N LYS A 144 -8.71 -0.59 27.83
CA LYS A 144 -8.55 -0.48 29.26
C LYS A 144 -7.11 -0.11 29.60
N TYR A 145 -6.91 0.95 30.36
CA TYR A 145 -5.55 1.30 30.76
C TYR A 145 -4.99 0.28 31.75
N PRO A 146 -3.83 -0.35 31.49
CA PRO A 146 -3.24 -1.32 32.41
C PRO A 146 -2.86 -0.67 33.75
N GLU A 147 -3.21 -1.31 34.87
CA GLU A 147 -3.00 -0.72 36.21
C GLU A 147 -1.54 -0.35 36.51
N ASP A 148 -0.60 -1.24 36.13
CA ASP A 148 0.81 -0.98 36.38
C ASP A 148 1.36 0.15 35.52
N ALA A 149 0.89 0.28 34.28
CA ALA A 149 1.21 1.41 33.42
C ALA A 149 0.62 2.70 34.00
N TRP A 150 -0.60 2.66 34.50
CA TRP A 150 -1.24 3.79 35.17
C TRP A 150 -0.48 4.26 36.42
N LYS A 151 -0.14 3.34 37.33
CA LYS A 151 0.63 3.62 38.56
C LYS A 151 1.98 4.26 38.27
N GLN A 152 2.63 3.80 37.17
CA GLN A 152 3.95 4.30 36.74
C GLN A 152 3.87 5.51 35.79
N LYS A 153 2.67 6.02 35.54
CA LYS A 153 2.42 7.14 34.62
C LYS A 153 3.04 6.94 33.23
N ALA A 154 3.02 5.69 32.74
CA ALA A 154 3.57 5.33 31.46
C ALA A 154 2.61 5.70 30.35
N GLU A 155 2.90 6.72 29.58
CA GLU A 155 2.14 7.22 28.43
C GLU A 155 2.91 6.99 27.13
N GLY A 156 2.18 6.96 26.02
CA GLY A 156 2.85 6.87 24.72
C GLY A 156 1.91 6.54 23.56
N ARG A 157 2.55 6.36 22.42
CA ARG A 157 1.88 6.00 21.17
C ARG A 157 2.33 4.61 20.72
N VAL A 158 1.41 3.66 20.69
CA VAL A 158 1.60 2.36 20.05
C VAL A 158 1.27 2.50 18.56
N ILE A 159 2.15 2.01 17.68
CA ILE A 159 1.85 1.88 16.25
C ILE A 159 1.47 0.43 15.98
N LEU A 160 0.20 0.21 15.66
CA LEU A 160 -0.34 -1.10 15.31
C LEU A 160 -0.50 -1.22 13.80
N ARG A 161 0.03 -2.30 13.21
CA ARG A 161 -0.23 -2.69 11.82
C ARG A 161 -1.14 -3.91 11.81
N PHE A 162 -2.06 -3.95 10.84
CA PHE A 162 -2.93 -5.08 10.56
C PHE A 162 -3.16 -5.23 9.06
N VAL A 163 -3.84 -6.30 8.66
CA VAL A 163 -4.24 -6.56 7.28
C VAL A 163 -5.76 -6.59 7.22
N VAL A 164 -6.34 -5.88 6.26
CA VAL A 164 -7.71 -6.12 5.80
C VAL A 164 -7.62 -7.14 4.68
N ASP A 165 -8.23 -8.30 4.86
CA ASP A 165 -8.22 -9.38 3.88
C ASP A 165 -9.31 -9.21 2.82
N GLU A 166 -9.40 -10.17 1.92
CA GLU A 166 -10.32 -10.16 0.77
C GLU A 166 -11.79 -10.19 1.19
N GLU A 167 -12.10 -10.69 2.39
CA GLU A 167 -13.43 -10.73 2.99
C GLU A 167 -13.70 -9.51 3.91
N GLY A 168 -12.79 -8.56 3.98
CA GLY A 168 -12.89 -7.38 4.84
C GLY A 168 -12.60 -7.65 6.32
N LYS A 169 -12.01 -8.80 6.66
CA LYS A 169 -11.57 -9.12 8.02
C LYS A 169 -10.30 -8.36 8.38
N MET A 170 -10.25 -7.84 9.59
CA MET A 170 -9.02 -7.31 10.19
C MET A 170 -8.20 -8.44 10.80
N THR A 171 -7.03 -8.71 10.25
CA THR A 171 -6.20 -9.88 10.61
C THR A 171 -4.75 -9.49 10.86
N HIS A 172 -3.95 -10.38 11.44
CA HIS A 172 -2.50 -10.25 11.63
C HIS A 172 -2.07 -8.93 12.32
N PRO A 173 -2.64 -8.60 13.50
CA PRO A 173 -2.20 -7.44 14.26
C PRO A 173 -0.73 -7.59 14.66
N LYS A 174 0.04 -6.50 14.48
CA LYS A 174 1.47 -6.47 14.83
C LYS A 174 1.86 -5.08 15.32
N ILE A 175 2.50 -5.03 16.49
CA ILE A 175 3.10 -3.81 17.01
C ILE A 175 4.36 -3.47 16.21
N LEU A 176 4.39 -2.27 15.63
CA LEU A 176 5.53 -1.71 14.94
C LEU A 176 6.35 -0.77 15.82
N GLN A 177 5.66 -0.05 16.71
CA GLN A 177 6.26 0.79 17.72
C GLN A 177 5.61 0.46 19.06
N SER A 178 6.42 -0.02 19.97
CA SER A 178 6.05 -0.37 21.35
C SER A 178 6.18 0.83 22.28
N VAL A 179 5.37 0.85 23.31
CA VAL A 179 5.55 1.71 24.49
C VAL A 179 6.02 0.87 25.65
N ARG A 180 5.27 -0.18 25.97
CA ARG A 180 5.49 -1.07 27.11
C ARG A 180 4.67 -2.35 26.90
N TYR A 181 5.14 -3.48 27.40
CA TYR A 181 4.55 -4.79 27.15
C TYR A 181 3.05 -4.88 27.49
N ASP A 182 2.63 -4.38 28.64
CA ASP A 182 1.23 -4.41 29.08
C ASP A 182 0.34 -3.46 28.25
N ILE A 183 0.84 -2.29 27.89
CA ILE A 183 0.19 -1.34 26.96
C ILE A 183 0.05 -1.97 25.57
N ASP A 184 1.10 -2.61 25.06
CA ASP A 184 1.09 -3.26 23.75
C ASP A 184 0.09 -4.41 23.70
N LYS A 185 0.04 -5.22 24.77
CA LYS A 185 -0.93 -6.31 24.91
C LYS A 185 -2.35 -5.80 24.92
N GLU A 186 -2.63 -4.71 25.64
CA GLU A 186 -3.96 -4.10 25.67
C GLU A 186 -4.32 -3.49 24.30
N ALA A 187 -3.38 -2.88 23.59
CA ALA A 187 -3.59 -2.36 22.24
C ALA A 187 -4.03 -3.47 21.28
N ILE A 188 -3.40 -4.63 21.33
CA ILE A 188 -3.79 -5.81 20.53
C ILE A 188 -5.17 -6.31 20.94
N ARG A 189 -5.42 -6.50 22.26
CA ARG A 189 -6.72 -6.99 22.76
C ARG A 189 -7.87 -6.06 22.35
N ALA A 190 -7.69 -4.75 22.49
CA ALA A 190 -8.70 -3.76 22.12
C ALA A 190 -8.96 -3.79 20.61
N PHE A 191 -7.92 -3.91 19.79
CA PHE A 191 -8.06 -4.06 18.36
C PHE A 191 -8.81 -5.34 17.98
N GLU A 192 -8.44 -6.50 18.55
CA GLU A 192 -9.08 -7.79 18.28
C GLU A 192 -10.57 -7.79 18.65
N ALA A 193 -10.93 -7.15 19.76
CA ALA A 193 -12.33 -7.01 20.16
C ALA A 193 -13.19 -6.26 19.12
N ILE A 194 -12.61 -5.31 18.38
CA ILE A 194 -13.29 -4.62 17.27
C ILE A 194 -13.24 -5.47 15.99
N ALA A 195 -12.12 -6.15 15.74
CA ALA A 195 -11.94 -7.00 14.57
C ALA A 195 -12.92 -8.20 14.53
N ASP A 196 -13.32 -8.71 15.69
CA ASP A 196 -14.29 -9.80 15.79
C ASP A 196 -15.71 -9.37 15.38
N VAL A 197 -16.07 -8.12 15.63
CA VAL A 197 -17.43 -7.58 15.44
C VAL A 197 -17.62 -6.89 14.09
N TYR A 198 -16.62 -6.15 13.65
CA TYR A 198 -16.72 -5.28 12.47
C TYR A 198 -16.01 -5.87 11.26
N ARG A 199 -16.56 -5.53 10.08
CA ARG A 199 -15.93 -5.85 8.78
C ARG A 199 -15.74 -4.58 7.97
N TRP A 200 -14.64 -4.52 7.24
CA TRP A 200 -14.41 -3.50 6.23
C TRP A 200 -15.09 -3.86 4.92
N SER A 201 -15.41 -2.86 4.11
CA SER A 201 -15.52 -3.11 2.68
C SER A 201 -14.12 -3.43 2.18
N PRO A 202 -13.90 -4.59 1.52
CA PRO A 202 -12.55 -4.99 1.07
C PRO A 202 -12.00 -4.05 0.01
N GLY A 203 -10.70 -4.07 -0.17
CA GLY A 203 -10.05 -3.37 -1.27
C GLY A 203 -10.07 -4.21 -2.54
N TYR A 204 -10.12 -3.53 -3.69
CA TYR A 204 -10.05 -4.19 -4.99
C TYR A 204 -8.96 -3.56 -5.85
N GLN A 205 -8.36 -4.39 -6.70
CA GLN A 205 -7.48 -3.98 -7.78
C GLN A 205 -7.93 -4.71 -9.05
N ASP A 206 -8.33 -3.94 -10.05
CA ASP A 206 -8.85 -4.45 -11.33
C ASP A 206 -10.02 -5.46 -11.15
N GLY A 207 -10.92 -5.17 -10.20
CA GLY A 207 -12.07 -6.02 -9.87
C GLY A 207 -11.78 -7.20 -8.96
N GLU A 208 -10.52 -7.50 -8.66
CA GLU A 208 -10.11 -8.57 -7.74
C GLU A 208 -9.92 -8.04 -6.33
N ALA A 209 -10.52 -8.71 -5.34
CA ALA A 209 -10.28 -8.40 -3.93
C ALA A 209 -8.81 -8.60 -3.56
N LYS A 210 -8.25 -7.67 -2.80
CA LYS A 210 -6.83 -7.67 -2.42
C LYS A 210 -6.64 -7.40 -0.93
N ARG A 211 -5.64 -8.07 -0.36
CA ARG A 211 -5.16 -7.80 1.00
C ARG A 211 -4.47 -6.46 1.08
N VAL A 212 -4.90 -5.63 2.01
CA VAL A 212 -4.32 -4.30 2.22
C VAL A 212 -3.80 -4.16 3.65
N LYS A 213 -2.57 -3.67 3.78
CA LYS A 213 -1.94 -3.40 5.09
C LYS A 213 -2.31 -1.99 5.55
N PHE A 214 -2.81 -1.90 6.76
CA PHE A 214 -3.06 -0.63 7.44
C PHE A 214 -2.17 -0.46 8.66
N THR A 215 -1.92 0.80 9.01
CA THR A 215 -1.17 1.17 10.20
C THR A 215 -1.94 2.28 10.91
N ILE A 216 -2.23 2.07 12.20
CA ILE A 216 -2.93 3.04 13.04
C ILE A 216 -2.11 3.37 14.28
N PRO A 217 -2.13 4.64 14.75
CA PRO A 217 -1.59 5.04 16.02
C PRO A 217 -2.65 4.88 17.12
N LEU A 218 -2.32 4.20 18.21
CA LEU A 218 -3.15 4.12 19.42
C LEU A 218 -2.47 4.90 20.52
N TYR A 219 -3.16 5.91 21.06
CA TYR A 219 -2.61 6.80 22.07
C TYR A 219 -3.07 6.39 23.47
N PHE A 220 -2.12 6.08 24.33
CA PHE A 220 -2.33 5.86 25.76
C PHE A 220 -1.95 7.12 26.51
N ARG A 221 -2.94 7.80 27.07
CA ARG A 221 -2.78 9.04 27.84
C ARG A 221 -3.55 8.93 29.15
N ILE A 222 -2.96 9.43 30.21
CA ILE A 222 -3.61 9.52 31.51
C ILE A 222 -4.43 10.79 31.53
N PRO A 223 -5.75 10.71 31.80
CA PRO A 223 -6.56 11.92 31.98
C PRO A 223 -5.96 12.81 33.06
N LYS A 224 -5.85 14.11 32.77
CA LYS A 224 -5.42 15.12 33.74
C LYS A 224 -6.48 15.33 34.78
#